data_25f0077320632c6b3d57b7e13121db0f
#
_entry.id   25f0077320632c6b3d57b7e13121db0f
#
_cell.length_a   1.000
_cell.length_b   1.000
_cell.length_c   1.000
_cell.angle_alpha   90.00
_cell.angle_beta   90.00
_cell.angle_gamma   90.00
#
_symmetry.space_group_name_H-M   'P 1'
#
loop_
_entity.id
_entity.type
_entity.pdbx_description
1 polymer ?
#
loop_
_entity_poly.entity_id
_entity_poly.type
_entity_poly.pdbx_seq_one_letter_code
_entity_poly.pdbx_strand_id
1 'polypeptide(L)'
;DLLEPWHCPGPYIKNIKSITMPDTVRYLGVAAFAYTTSVETIRLSNQLVSLREYTFLECKNLKKIDASAKVKVEAKEAFTGCSKLAGLAYITKHLDGDTLSFSNNMVIDLTEKDLIQVMPDAKKITIPKSVKWIEPAAFKNTSIKTLKVSKKNKYFAVHKRCLYRKAEKELVYVFGKGSTLTFSKKIKEISEDVVVTKTKLKKLIISHKVKRYNNWKKPFVKNNKKIKIYYRGKKIH
;
A
#
# COMPACT_ATOMS: atom_id res chain seq x y z
N ASP A 1 -22.90 -26.45 -8.03
CA ASP A 1 -23.06 -27.01 -6.69
C ASP A 1 -22.54 -25.99 -5.67
N LEU A 2 -23.47 -25.34 -4.98
CA LEU A 2 -23.18 -24.47 -3.87
C LEU A 2 -22.61 -25.36 -2.76
N LEU A 3 -21.31 -25.22 -2.48
CA LEU A 3 -20.74 -25.83 -1.29
C LEU A 3 -21.43 -25.18 -0.10
N GLU A 4 -22.23 -25.97 0.61
CA GLU A 4 -22.81 -25.58 1.87
C GLU A 4 -21.72 -25.01 2.80
N PRO A 5 -22.01 -24.01 3.65
CA PRO A 5 -21.02 -23.36 4.53
C PRO A 5 -20.16 -24.33 5.36
N TRP A 6 -20.65 -25.51 5.63
CA TRP A 6 -19.96 -26.58 6.37
C TRP A 6 -18.88 -27.34 5.59
N HIS A 7 -18.74 -27.12 4.31
CA HIS A 7 -17.64 -27.68 3.51
C HIS A 7 -16.43 -26.75 3.45
N CYS A 8 -16.48 -25.62 4.15
CA CYS A 8 -15.33 -24.72 4.25
C CYS A 8 -14.24 -25.34 5.14
N PRO A 9 -13.02 -25.57 4.62
CA PRO A 9 -11.93 -26.18 5.41
C PRO A 9 -11.41 -25.27 6.52
N GLY A 10 -11.75 -23.98 6.50
CA GLY A 10 -11.20 -22.96 7.38
C GLY A 10 -11.25 -23.29 8.87
N PRO A 11 -12.40 -23.71 9.43
CA PRO A 11 -12.51 -24.04 10.84
C PRO A 11 -11.63 -25.21 11.31
N TYR A 12 -11.26 -26.09 10.38
CA TYR A 12 -10.42 -27.26 10.65
C TYR A 12 -8.93 -26.99 10.44
N ILE A 13 -8.57 -25.91 9.76
CA ILE A 13 -7.18 -25.49 9.54
C ILE A 13 -6.70 -24.70 10.76
N LYS A 14 -6.20 -25.40 11.77
CA LYS A 14 -5.63 -24.78 12.98
C LYS A 14 -4.09 -24.76 12.88
N ASN A 15 -3.47 -23.70 13.42
CA ASN A 15 -2.01 -23.56 13.55
C ASN A 15 -1.22 -23.39 12.23
N ILE A 16 -1.86 -23.34 11.08
CA ILE A 16 -1.20 -23.05 9.80
C ILE A 16 -1.03 -21.54 9.66
N LYS A 17 0.21 -21.06 9.52
CA LYS A 17 0.53 -19.64 9.38
C LYS A 17 0.65 -19.18 7.92
N SER A 18 0.96 -20.10 7.02
CA SER A 18 1.09 -19.79 5.59
C SER A 18 0.54 -20.89 4.70
N ILE A 19 -0.06 -20.48 3.59
CA ILE A 19 -0.53 -21.38 2.53
C ILE A 19 0.19 -20.98 1.24
N THR A 20 0.69 -21.98 0.50
CA THR A 20 1.25 -21.78 -0.84
C THR A 20 0.47 -22.62 -1.82
N MET A 21 -0.19 -21.99 -2.78
CA MET A 21 -0.89 -22.70 -3.85
C MET A 21 0.09 -23.11 -4.94
N PRO A 22 0.04 -24.35 -5.41
CA PRO A 22 0.76 -24.77 -6.63
C PRO A 22 0.31 -23.93 -7.83
N ASP A 23 1.20 -23.68 -8.78
CA ASP A 23 0.89 -22.90 -9.98
C ASP A 23 -0.03 -23.65 -10.98
N THR A 24 -0.43 -24.87 -10.66
CA THR A 24 -1.45 -25.64 -11.39
C THR A 24 -2.88 -25.26 -11.01
N VAL A 25 -3.10 -24.59 -9.86
CA VAL A 25 -4.43 -24.19 -9.40
C VAL A 25 -4.92 -23.00 -10.24
N ARG A 26 -6.02 -23.18 -10.95
CA ARG A 26 -6.64 -22.17 -11.81
C ARG A 26 -7.92 -21.57 -11.24
N TYR A 27 -8.64 -22.32 -10.42
CA TYR A 27 -9.94 -21.93 -9.88
C TYR A 27 -10.01 -22.23 -8.39
N LEU A 28 -10.72 -21.39 -7.67
CA LEU A 28 -11.11 -21.56 -6.28
C LEU A 28 -12.65 -21.55 -6.21
N GLY A 29 -13.19 -22.38 -5.35
CA GLY A 29 -14.61 -22.33 -5.02
C GLY A 29 -14.98 -21.08 -4.23
N VAL A 30 -16.28 -20.81 -4.13
CA VAL A 30 -16.82 -19.83 -3.18
C VAL A 30 -16.39 -20.24 -1.76
N ALA A 31 -15.99 -19.26 -0.94
CA ALA A 31 -15.57 -19.48 0.45
C ALA A 31 -14.39 -20.46 0.66
N ALA A 32 -13.55 -20.70 -0.37
CA ALA A 32 -12.52 -21.74 -0.34
C ALA A 32 -11.57 -21.68 0.87
N PHE A 33 -11.31 -20.51 1.43
CA PHE A 33 -10.48 -20.28 2.61
C PHE A 33 -11.21 -19.52 3.72
N ALA A 34 -12.54 -19.45 3.66
CA ALA A 34 -13.31 -18.76 4.68
C ALA A 34 -13.00 -19.32 6.08
N TYR A 35 -13.00 -18.45 7.08
CA TYR A 35 -12.71 -18.77 8.50
C TYR A 35 -11.33 -19.40 8.76
N THR A 36 -10.39 -19.30 7.84
CA THR A 36 -9.00 -19.74 8.06
C THR A 36 -8.28 -18.71 8.95
N THR A 37 -8.67 -18.66 10.21
CA THR A 37 -8.33 -17.57 11.13
C THR A 37 -6.87 -17.58 11.57
N SER A 38 -6.13 -18.70 11.44
CA SER A 38 -4.73 -18.82 11.84
C SER A 38 -3.74 -18.34 10.79
N VAL A 39 -4.16 -18.29 9.52
CA VAL A 39 -3.29 -17.98 8.38
C VAL A 39 -2.95 -16.49 8.33
N GLU A 40 -1.66 -16.20 8.19
CA GLU A 40 -1.13 -14.83 8.11
C GLU A 40 -0.71 -14.45 6.69
N THR A 41 -0.31 -15.44 5.88
CA THR A 41 0.18 -15.22 4.52
C THR A 41 -0.33 -16.29 3.57
N ILE A 42 -0.78 -15.88 2.40
CA ILE A 42 -1.20 -16.79 1.32
C ILE A 42 -0.42 -16.41 0.06
N ARG A 43 0.26 -17.39 -0.56
CA ARG A 43 0.77 -17.27 -1.92
C ARG A 43 -0.25 -17.89 -2.87
N LEU A 44 -0.81 -17.07 -3.74
CA LEU A 44 -1.73 -17.51 -4.78
C LEU A 44 -0.98 -18.15 -5.95
N SER A 45 -1.66 -19.07 -6.64
CA SER A 45 -1.21 -19.60 -7.92
C SER A 45 -1.02 -18.49 -8.96
N ASN A 46 0.02 -18.59 -9.78
CA ASN A 46 0.25 -17.69 -10.90
C ASN A 46 -0.76 -17.83 -12.04
N GLN A 47 -1.54 -18.92 -12.03
CA GLN A 47 -2.57 -19.21 -13.02
C GLN A 47 -3.98 -19.01 -12.47
N LEU A 48 -4.13 -18.51 -11.25
CA LEU A 48 -5.43 -18.29 -10.66
C LEU A 48 -6.22 -17.24 -11.47
N VAL A 49 -7.40 -17.61 -11.93
CA VAL A 49 -8.24 -16.75 -12.79
C VAL A 49 -8.90 -15.65 -11.96
N SER A 50 -9.51 -16.03 -10.82
CA SER A 50 -10.25 -15.07 -9.99
C SER A 50 -10.34 -15.48 -8.53
N LEU A 51 -10.65 -14.51 -7.69
CA LEU A 51 -11.12 -14.67 -6.32
C LEU A 51 -12.63 -14.46 -6.32
N ARG A 52 -13.36 -15.49 -5.93
CA ARG A 52 -14.82 -15.49 -5.86
C ARG A 52 -15.32 -14.96 -4.52
N GLU A 53 -16.63 -14.84 -4.39
CA GLU A 53 -17.30 -14.42 -3.17
C GLU A 53 -16.77 -15.20 -1.96
N TYR A 54 -16.59 -14.51 -0.86
CA TYR A 54 -16.21 -15.06 0.45
C TYR A 54 -14.91 -15.89 0.47
N THR A 55 -14.11 -15.89 -0.59
CA THR A 55 -12.88 -16.72 -0.68
C THR A 55 -12.05 -16.67 0.61
N PHE A 56 -11.90 -15.50 1.22
CA PHE A 56 -11.15 -15.27 2.46
C PHE A 56 -12.02 -14.70 3.59
N LEU A 57 -13.33 -14.98 3.58
CA LEU A 57 -14.25 -14.51 4.63
C LEU A 57 -13.69 -14.83 6.02
N GLU A 58 -13.67 -13.81 6.91
CA GLU A 58 -13.24 -13.95 8.32
C GLU A 58 -11.80 -14.47 8.52
N CYS A 59 -10.93 -14.31 7.54
CA CYS A 59 -9.50 -14.60 7.69
C CYS A 59 -8.82 -13.49 8.52
N LYS A 60 -9.18 -13.38 9.80
CA LYS A 60 -8.83 -12.27 10.72
C LYS A 60 -7.34 -11.99 10.85
N ASN A 61 -6.49 -13.01 10.69
CA ASN A 61 -5.04 -12.87 10.79
C ASN A 61 -4.32 -12.73 9.46
N LEU A 62 -5.03 -12.80 8.33
CA LEU A 62 -4.43 -12.62 7.01
C LEU A 62 -3.89 -11.20 6.87
N LYS A 63 -2.57 -11.10 6.72
CA LYS A 63 -1.82 -9.83 6.61
C LYS A 63 -1.35 -9.57 5.19
N LYS A 64 -1.06 -10.65 4.45
CA LYS A 64 -0.42 -10.58 3.15
C LYS A 64 -0.95 -11.62 2.19
N ILE A 65 -1.28 -11.18 0.99
CA ILE A 65 -1.45 -12.03 -0.17
C ILE A 65 -0.25 -11.80 -1.07
N ASP A 66 0.41 -12.88 -1.49
CA ASP A 66 1.52 -12.86 -2.44
C ASP A 66 1.05 -13.52 -3.73
N ALA A 67 1.10 -12.79 -4.81
CA ALA A 67 0.77 -13.29 -6.13
C ALA A 67 1.69 -12.64 -7.14
N SER A 68 2.39 -13.44 -7.93
CA SER A 68 3.14 -12.94 -9.08
C SER A 68 2.23 -12.64 -10.27
N ALA A 69 1.03 -13.18 -10.27
CA ALA A 69 0.02 -12.97 -11.29
C ALA A 69 -0.99 -11.88 -10.91
N LYS A 70 -1.71 -11.43 -11.92
CA LYS A 70 -2.88 -10.58 -11.78
C LYS A 70 -4.08 -11.47 -11.44
N VAL A 71 -4.88 -11.04 -10.48
CA VAL A 71 -6.05 -11.79 -10.04
C VAL A 71 -7.27 -10.89 -10.14
N LYS A 72 -8.32 -11.37 -10.82
CA LYS A 72 -9.62 -10.71 -10.81
C LYS A 72 -10.29 -10.95 -9.45
N VAL A 73 -10.82 -9.92 -8.84
CA VAL A 73 -11.68 -10.03 -7.66
C VAL A 73 -13.11 -9.90 -8.13
N GLU A 74 -13.86 -11.01 -8.13
CA GLU A 74 -15.23 -11.03 -8.64
C GLU A 74 -16.19 -10.29 -7.71
N ALA A 75 -15.93 -10.33 -6.41
CA ALA A 75 -16.74 -9.63 -5.42
C ALA A 75 -15.90 -9.10 -4.27
N LYS A 76 -16.22 -7.91 -3.77
CA LYS A 76 -15.57 -7.28 -2.60
C LYS A 76 -15.70 -8.14 -1.33
N GLU A 77 -16.74 -8.93 -1.23
CA GLU A 77 -17.03 -9.86 -0.13
C GLU A 77 -15.95 -10.93 0.02
N ALA A 78 -15.11 -11.15 -1.01
CA ALA A 78 -13.98 -12.08 -0.94
C ALA A 78 -13.07 -11.86 0.27
N PHE A 79 -13.01 -10.64 0.81
CA PHE A 79 -12.12 -10.26 1.92
C PHE A 79 -12.87 -9.79 3.17
N THR A 80 -14.17 -10.01 3.27
CA THR A 80 -14.96 -9.61 4.44
C THR A 80 -14.35 -10.22 5.71
N GLY A 81 -14.14 -9.39 6.76
CA GLY A 81 -13.56 -9.83 8.03
C GLY A 81 -12.03 -9.99 8.05
N CYS A 82 -11.31 -9.74 6.94
CA CYS A 82 -9.85 -9.78 6.89
C CYS A 82 -9.20 -8.53 7.54
N SER A 83 -9.48 -8.27 8.81
CA SER A 83 -9.15 -7.00 9.49
C SER A 83 -7.68 -6.59 9.48
N LYS A 84 -6.76 -7.54 9.25
CA LYS A 84 -5.30 -7.28 9.19
C LYS A 84 -4.75 -7.17 7.77
N LEU A 85 -5.58 -7.40 6.74
CA LEU A 85 -5.12 -7.34 5.35
C LEU A 85 -4.77 -5.91 4.96
N ALA A 86 -3.57 -5.75 4.42
CA ALA A 86 -3.13 -4.47 3.89
C ALA A 86 -4.01 -4.03 2.71
N GLY A 87 -4.50 -2.79 2.74
CA GLY A 87 -5.37 -2.25 1.69
C GLY A 87 -6.84 -2.61 1.81
N LEU A 88 -7.25 -3.35 2.85
CA LEU A 88 -8.63 -3.83 3.01
C LEU A 88 -9.67 -2.71 2.90
N ALA A 89 -9.43 -1.55 3.50
CA ALA A 89 -10.37 -0.43 3.48
C ALA A 89 -10.66 0.08 2.06
N TYR A 90 -9.67 0.04 1.17
CA TYR A 90 -9.87 0.35 -0.24
C TYR A 90 -10.61 -0.79 -0.95
N ILE A 91 -10.15 -2.02 -0.75
CA ILE A 91 -10.72 -3.22 -1.37
C ILE A 91 -12.22 -3.29 -1.12
N THR A 92 -12.65 -3.16 0.13
CA THR A 92 -14.08 -3.26 0.51
C THR A 92 -14.94 -2.11 -0.01
N LYS A 93 -14.33 -0.97 -0.30
CA LYS A 93 -15.06 0.23 -0.74
C LYS A 93 -15.19 0.32 -2.26
N HIS A 94 -14.19 -0.13 -2.99
CA HIS A 94 -14.06 0.19 -4.42
C HIS A 94 -14.11 -1.03 -5.33
N LEU A 95 -13.67 -2.22 -4.87
CA LEU A 95 -13.53 -3.37 -5.76
C LEU A 95 -14.82 -4.14 -5.97
N ASP A 96 -15.20 -4.26 -7.22
CA ASP A 96 -16.24 -5.15 -7.71
C ASP A 96 -15.93 -5.48 -9.17
N GLY A 97 -15.38 -6.68 -9.39
CA GLY A 97 -14.93 -7.11 -10.72
C GLY A 97 -13.54 -6.61 -11.16
N ASP A 98 -12.84 -5.85 -10.30
CA ASP A 98 -11.53 -5.29 -10.63
C ASP A 98 -10.39 -6.31 -10.60
N THR A 99 -9.31 -5.98 -11.29
CA THR A 99 -8.10 -6.82 -11.34
C THR A 99 -7.01 -6.25 -10.46
N LEU A 100 -6.58 -7.03 -9.45
CA LEU A 100 -5.50 -6.67 -8.55
C LEU A 100 -4.17 -7.34 -8.90
N SER A 101 -3.09 -6.63 -8.62
CA SER A 101 -1.74 -7.17 -8.54
C SER A 101 -1.24 -7.11 -7.09
N PHE A 102 -0.83 -8.25 -6.55
CA PHE A 102 -0.23 -8.37 -5.21
C PHE A 102 1.26 -8.64 -5.30
N SER A 103 1.98 -7.97 -6.18
CA SER A 103 3.38 -8.26 -6.48
C SER A 103 4.33 -7.14 -6.05
N ASN A 104 5.60 -7.48 -5.90
CA ASN A 104 6.67 -6.51 -5.60
C ASN A 104 6.42 -5.69 -4.32
N ASN A 105 5.84 -6.33 -3.30
CA ASN A 105 5.45 -5.69 -2.04
C ASN A 105 4.43 -4.55 -2.19
N MET A 106 3.60 -4.60 -3.22
CA MET A 106 2.55 -3.61 -3.48
C MET A 106 1.24 -4.29 -3.83
N VAL A 107 0.15 -3.66 -3.47
CA VAL A 107 -1.19 -3.95 -4.00
C VAL A 107 -1.55 -2.83 -4.97
N ILE A 108 -1.80 -3.20 -6.20
CA ILE A 108 -2.12 -2.27 -7.28
C ILE A 108 -3.43 -2.71 -7.92
N ASP A 109 -4.40 -1.83 -7.95
CA ASP A 109 -5.56 -1.94 -8.83
C ASP A 109 -5.11 -1.67 -10.27
N LEU A 110 -5.27 -2.65 -11.12
CA LEU A 110 -4.84 -2.56 -12.52
C LEU A 110 -5.92 -1.95 -13.42
N THR A 111 -7.16 -1.93 -12.98
CA THR A 111 -8.30 -1.33 -13.68
C THR A 111 -8.18 0.19 -13.58
N GLU A 112 -8.17 0.72 -12.37
CA GLU A 112 -8.04 2.16 -12.10
C GLU A 112 -6.58 2.64 -12.20
N LYS A 113 -5.60 1.72 -12.10
CA LYS A 113 -4.16 2.00 -12.10
C LYS A 113 -3.69 2.69 -10.81
N ASP A 114 -4.28 2.28 -9.70
CA ASP A 114 -4.04 2.85 -8.38
C ASP A 114 -3.11 1.99 -7.53
N LEU A 115 -2.10 2.61 -6.93
CA LEU A 115 -1.33 1.99 -5.85
C LEU A 115 -2.13 2.09 -4.56
N ILE A 116 -2.73 0.97 -4.15
CA ILE A 116 -3.59 0.88 -2.98
C ILE A 116 -2.77 0.82 -1.69
N GLN A 117 -1.76 -0.04 -1.67
CA GLN A 117 -0.98 -0.31 -0.46
C GLN A 117 0.44 -0.76 -0.79
N VAL A 118 1.38 -0.33 0.03
CA VAL A 118 2.73 -0.90 0.11
C VAL A 118 2.83 -1.75 1.37
N MET A 119 3.37 -2.96 1.26
CA MET A 119 3.49 -3.88 2.39
C MET A 119 4.35 -3.29 3.50
N PRO A 120 3.96 -3.42 4.78
CA PRO A 120 4.66 -2.80 5.91
C PRO A 120 6.13 -3.23 6.06
N ASP A 121 6.45 -4.47 5.69
CA ASP A 121 7.80 -5.07 5.73
C ASP A 121 8.67 -4.67 4.54
N ALA A 122 8.11 -4.05 3.51
CA ALA A 122 8.83 -3.63 2.32
C ALA A 122 9.97 -2.67 2.66
N LYS A 123 11.17 -2.99 2.17
CA LYS A 123 12.36 -2.12 2.32
C LYS A 123 12.73 -1.42 1.02
N LYS A 124 12.38 -2.03 -0.11
CA LYS A 124 12.66 -1.51 -1.45
C LYS A 124 11.46 -1.74 -2.34
N ILE A 125 11.05 -0.71 -3.06
CA ILE A 125 9.99 -0.80 -4.07
C ILE A 125 10.36 -0.01 -5.32
N THR A 126 9.69 -0.35 -6.42
CA THR A 126 9.74 0.43 -7.66
C THR A 126 8.31 0.62 -8.16
N ILE A 127 7.80 1.85 -8.13
CA ILE A 127 6.48 2.19 -8.65
C ILE A 127 6.48 2.00 -10.17
N PRO A 128 5.57 1.16 -10.72
CA PRO A 128 5.54 0.83 -12.15
C PRO A 128 5.07 2.01 -13.01
N LYS A 129 5.25 1.86 -14.32
CA LYS A 129 4.81 2.86 -15.32
C LYS A 129 3.29 3.06 -15.35
N SER A 130 2.54 2.02 -14.99
CA SER A 130 1.07 1.99 -15.04
C SER A 130 0.40 2.81 -13.94
N VAL A 131 1.03 2.99 -12.80
CA VAL A 131 0.42 3.69 -11.65
C VAL A 131 0.18 5.15 -11.99
N LYS A 132 -1.09 5.56 -11.91
CA LYS A 132 -1.58 6.93 -12.14
C LYS A 132 -1.94 7.65 -10.85
N TRP A 133 -2.41 6.92 -9.86
CA TRP A 133 -2.79 7.42 -8.55
C TRP A 133 -2.11 6.64 -7.44
N ILE A 134 -2.01 7.23 -6.28
CA ILE A 134 -1.50 6.60 -5.06
C ILE A 134 -2.43 6.98 -3.94
N GLU A 135 -3.04 5.99 -3.32
CA GLU A 135 -3.92 6.20 -2.19
C GLU A 135 -3.21 6.92 -1.03
N PRO A 136 -3.85 7.89 -0.37
CA PRO A 136 -3.23 8.66 0.72
C PRO A 136 -2.63 7.76 1.81
N ALA A 137 -3.24 6.62 2.09
CA ALA A 137 -2.78 5.67 3.10
C ALA A 137 -1.78 4.61 2.57
N ALA A 138 -1.48 4.58 1.27
CA ALA A 138 -0.69 3.51 0.64
C ALA A 138 0.66 3.22 1.31
N PHE A 139 1.28 4.23 1.87
CA PHE A 139 2.56 4.12 2.58
C PHE A 139 2.44 4.08 4.12
N LYS A 140 1.22 4.01 4.65
CA LYS A 140 1.02 3.97 6.11
C LYS A 140 1.69 2.73 6.71
N ASN A 141 2.36 2.92 7.84
CA ASN A 141 3.08 1.87 8.57
C ASN A 141 4.27 1.24 7.82
N THR A 142 4.73 1.83 6.72
CA THR A 142 5.89 1.34 5.97
C THR A 142 7.22 1.89 6.49
N SER A 143 8.31 1.19 6.20
CA SER A 143 9.69 1.58 6.56
C SER A 143 10.62 1.50 5.33
N ILE A 144 10.16 2.04 4.21
CA ILE A 144 10.88 2.01 2.93
C ILE A 144 12.26 2.67 3.08
N LYS A 145 13.29 1.93 2.67
CA LYS A 145 14.67 2.44 2.60
C LYS A 145 14.99 3.01 1.21
N THR A 146 14.50 2.34 0.17
CA THR A 146 14.74 2.69 -1.23
C THR A 146 13.43 2.68 -2.00
N LEU A 147 13.09 3.80 -2.62
CA LEU A 147 11.95 3.93 -3.51
C LEU A 147 12.42 4.46 -4.86
N LYS A 148 12.06 3.74 -5.91
CA LYS A 148 12.25 4.15 -7.29
C LYS A 148 10.90 4.32 -7.98
N VAL A 149 10.87 5.10 -9.04
CA VAL A 149 9.73 5.21 -9.94
C VAL A 149 10.24 4.85 -11.34
N SER A 150 9.49 4.05 -12.07
CA SER A 150 9.83 3.72 -13.45
C SER A 150 10.06 5.00 -14.27
N LYS A 151 11.13 5.04 -15.04
CA LYS A 151 11.43 6.19 -15.93
C LYS A 151 10.28 6.50 -16.90
N LYS A 152 9.48 5.48 -17.24
CA LYS A 152 8.29 5.60 -18.11
C LYS A 152 7.02 6.03 -17.38
N ASN A 153 7.03 6.18 -16.04
CA ASN A 153 5.87 6.68 -15.31
C ASN A 153 5.69 8.18 -15.59
N LYS A 154 4.50 8.56 -16.04
CA LYS A 154 4.17 9.94 -16.42
C LYS A 154 3.73 10.80 -15.21
N TYR A 155 3.29 10.20 -14.14
CA TYR A 155 2.57 10.85 -13.03
C TYR A 155 3.46 11.15 -11.82
N PHE A 156 4.40 10.27 -11.50
CA PHE A 156 5.22 10.36 -10.29
C PHE A 156 6.71 10.42 -10.60
N ALA A 157 7.44 11.02 -9.68
CA ALA A 157 8.90 10.99 -9.68
C ALA A 157 9.45 11.03 -8.25
N VAL A 158 10.70 10.60 -8.12
CA VAL A 158 11.46 10.71 -6.87
C VAL A 158 12.59 11.71 -7.04
N HIS A 159 12.75 12.58 -6.07
CA HIS A 159 13.95 13.40 -5.92
C HIS A 159 14.44 13.37 -4.47
N LYS A 160 15.69 13.00 -4.26
CA LYS A 160 16.23 12.71 -2.93
C LYS A 160 15.34 11.66 -2.23
N ARG A 161 14.74 12.00 -1.09
CA ARG A 161 13.86 11.12 -0.30
C ARG A 161 12.38 11.50 -0.40
N CYS A 162 12.01 12.20 -1.47
CA CYS A 162 10.66 12.69 -1.69
C CYS A 162 10.07 12.04 -2.94
N LEU A 163 8.97 11.31 -2.78
CA LEU A 163 8.07 10.96 -3.86
C LEU A 163 7.09 12.11 -4.05
N TYR A 164 6.91 12.55 -5.27
CA TYR A 164 6.02 13.66 -5.60
C TYR A 164 5.25 13.40 -6.90
N ARG A 165 4.08 13.99 -7.00
CA ARG A 165 3.25 14.06 -8.21
C ARG A 165 3.87 15.10 -9.16
N LYS A 166 4.05 14.74 -10.43
CA LYS A 166 4.80 15.60 -11.38
C LYS A 166 4.03 16.85 -11.78
N ALA A 167 2.71 16.73 -12.05
CA ALA A 167 1.89 17.83 -12.53
C ALA A 167 1.84 18.96 -11.50
N GLU A 168 1.36 18.68 -10.31
CA GLU A 168 1.18 19.65 -9.22
C GLU A 168 2.49 19.93 -8.47
N LYS A 169 3.50 19.10 -8.67
CA LYS A 169 4.74 19.08 -7.88
C LYS A 169 4.45 18.91 -6.38
N GLU A 170 3.39 18.14 -6.09
CA GLU A 170 2.90 17.87 -4.75
C GLU A 170 3.70 16.73 -4.10
N LEU A 171 4.10 16.95 -2.85
CA LEU A 171 4.76 15.93 -2.04
C LEU A 171 3.76 14.86 -1.62
N VAL A 172 4.04 13.60 -1.93
CA VAL A 172 3.21 12.44 -1.57
C VAL A 172 3.79 11.67 -0.38
N TYR A 173 5.10 11.39 -0.43
CA TYR A 173 5.73 10.54 0.58
C TYR A 173 7.19 10.91 0.83
N VAL A 174 7.57 10.87 2.11
CA VAL A 174 8.97 11.03 2.55
C VAL A 174 9.47 9.71 3.12
N PHE A 175 10.55 9.17 2.57
CA PHE A 175 11.09 7.85 2.92
C PHE A 175 12.57 7.88 3.29
N GLY A 176 13.07 6.71 3.73
CA GLY A 176 14.47 6.48 4.02
C GLY A 176 14.98 7.14 5.30
N LYS A 177 16.27 6.98 5.59
CA LYS A 177 16.92 7.49 6.80
C LYS A 177 17.60 8.83 6.55
N GLY A 178 17.75 9.63 7.59
CA GLY A 178 18.53 10.86 7.58
C GLY A 178 17.99 11.90 8.55
N SER A 179 18.88 12.67 9.15
CA SER A 179 18.53 13.68 10.16
C SER A 179 18.05 15.01 9.56
N THR A 180 18.45 15.31 8.33
CA THR A 180 18.08 16.54 7.62
C THR A 180 17.43 16.21 6.29
N LEU A 181 16.36 16.92 5.95
CA LEU A 181 15.72 16.89 4.66
C LEU A 181 15.60 18.30 4.12
N THR A 182 16.15 18.54 2.93
CA THR A 182 15.99 19.79 2.20
C THR A 182 15.11 19.54 0.97
N PHE A 183 14.01 20.26 0.87
CA PHE A 183 13.17 20.18 -0.31
C PHE A 183 13.85 20.85 -1.51
N SER A 184 13.82 20.16 -2.63
CA SER A 184 14.22 20.74 -3.90
C SER A 184 13.12 21.63 -4.47
N LYS A 185 13.48 22.50 -5.42
CA LYS A 185 12.51 23.33 -6.16
C LYS A 185 11.45 22.51 -6.94
N LYS A 186 11.63 21.19 -7.02
CA LYS A 186 10.63 20.25 -7.60
C LYS A 186 9.41 20.04 -6.70
N ILE A 187 9.50 20.34 -5.41
CA ILE A 187 8.37 20.27 -4.49
C ILE A 187 7.78 21.66 -4.38
N LYS A 188 6.56 21.83 -4.86
CA LYS A 188 5.85 23.12 -4.88
C LYS A 188 4.64 23.16 -3.96
N GLU A 189 4.19 21.96 -3.53
CA GLU A 189 2.96 21.81 -2.75
C GLU A 189 3.14 20.75 -1.65
N ILE A 190 2.54 20.97 -0.48
CA ILE A 190 2.54 20.06 0.67
C ILE A 190 1.14 20.06 1.26
N SER A 191 0.45 18.92 1.21
CA SER A 191 -0.84 18.70 1.85
C SER A 191 -0.70 18.06 3.24
N GLU A 192 -1.81 17.91 3.95
CA GLU A 192 -1.86 17.17 5.22
C GLU A 192 -1.80 15.65 5.04
N ASP A 193 -2.10 15.15 3.84
CA ASP A 193 -2.13 13.72 3.50
C ASP A 193 -0.73 13.14 3.26
N VAL A 194 0.31 13.98 3.31
CA VAL A 194 1.69 13.52 3.14
C VAL A 194 2.04 12.48 4.20
N VAL A 195 2.47 11.31 3.76
CA VAL A 195 3.00 10.29 4.67
C VAL A 195 4.50 10.49 4.85
N VAL A 196 4.93 10.59 6.10
CA VAL A 196 6.34 10.65 6.46
C VAL A 196 6.68 9.38 7.21
N THR A 197 7.60 8.57 6.68
CA THR A 197 8.04 7.35 7.35
C THR A 197 8.67 7.69 8.71
N LYS A 198 8.66 6.74 9.66
CA LYS A 198 9.37 6.90 10.95
C LYS A 198 10.86 7.09 10.69
N THR A 199 11.29 8.34 10.58
CA THR A 199 12.68 8.72 10.34
C THR A 199 13.27 9.38 11.58
N LYS A 200 14.58 9.38 11.68
CA LYS A 200 15.28 10.23 12.67
C LYS A 200 15.41 11.68 12.18
N LEU A 201 14.41 12.19 11.44
CA LEU A 201 14.44 13.54 10.87
C LEU A 201 14.39 14.58 11.98
N LYS A 202 15.49 15.33 12.13
CA LYS A 202 15.64 16.40 13.12
C LYS A 202 15.47 17.79 12.52
N LYS A 203 15.67 17.93 11.21
CA LYS A 203 15.65 19.21 10.51
C LYS A 203 14.97 19.09 9.14
N LEU A 204 14.00 19.96 8.87
CA LEU A 204 13.38 20.14 7.57
C LEU A 204 13.68 21.55 7.05
N ILE A 205 14.17 21.67 5.83
CA ILE A 205 14.52 22.95 5.20
C ILE A 205 13.73 23.11 3.91
N ILE A 206 12.96 24.19 3.84
CA ILE A 206 12.22 24.63 2.66
C ILE A 206 12.71 26.02 2.29
N SER A 207 13.61 26.09 1.30
CA SER A 207 14.30 27.33 0.92
C SER A 207 13.53 28.20 -0.06
N HIS A 208 12.46 27.66 -0.69
CA HIS A 208 11.69 28.33 -1.73
C HIS A 208 10.20 28.40 -1.36
N LYS A 209 9.41 29.17 -2.13
CA LYS A 209 7.96 29.29 -1.93
C LYS A 209 7.28 27.94 -2.24
N VAL A 210 6.51 27.43 -1.29
CA VAL A 210 5.73 26.20 -1.39
C VAL A 210 4.32 26.49 -0.92
N LYS A 211 3.32 26.07 -1.68
CA LYS A 211 1.91 26.08 -1.28
C LYS A 211 1.74 25.07 -0.14
N ARG A 212 1.11 25.48 0.93
CA ARG A 212 0.93 24.69 2.15
C ARG A 212 -0.52 24.75 2.55
N TYR A 213 -1.11 23.58 2.73
CA TYR A 213 -2.45 23.47 3.25
C TYR A 213 -2.46 23.48 4.78
N ASN A 214 -3.62 23.64 5.36
CA ASN A 214 -3.78 23.54 6.81
C ASN A 214 -3.18 22.22 7.32
N ASN A 215 -2.58 22.28 8.52
CA ASN A 215 -1.97 21.09 9.14
C ASN A 215 -0.79 20.42 8.39
N TRP A 216 -0.24 21.02 7.34
CA TRP A 216 0.87 20.47 6.57
C TRP A 216 2.10 20.04 7.39
N LYS A 217 2.30 20.64 8.58
CA LYS A 217 3.38 20.25 9.50
C LYS A 217 3.11 18.94 10.24
N LYS A 218 1.83 18.58 10.43
CA LYS A 218 1.38 17.45 11.25
C LYS A 218 2.10 16.13 10.91
N PRO A 219 2.27 15.72 9.65
CA PRO A 219 2.98 14.48 9.30
C PRO A 219 4.43 14.45 9.77
N PHE A 220 5.12 15.61 9.75
CA PHE A 220 6.53 15.72 10.16
C PHE A 220 6.67 15.75 11.69
N VAL A 221 5.84 16.53 12.37
CA VAL A 221 5.85 16.72 13.83
C VAL A 221 5.39 15.45 14.55
N LYS A 222 4.43 14.70 14.00
CA LYS A 222 3.95 13.43 14.56
C LYS A 222 5.09 12.43 14.78
N ASN A 223 6.07 12.42 13.88
CA ASN A 223 7.21 11.51 13.96
C ASN A 223 8.35 12.02 14.85
N ASN A 224 8.44 13.32 15.06
CA ASN A 224 9.42 13.95 15.97
C ASN A 224 8.93 15.33 16.39
N LYS A 225 8.41 15.44 17.63
CA LYS A 225 7.91 16.70 18.19
C LYS A 225 9.02 17.79 18.30
N LYS A 226 10.31 17.39 18.35
CA LYS A 226 11.47 18.29 18.44
C LYS A 226 12.08 18.63 17.08
N ILE A 227 11.41 18.30 15.96
CA ILE A 227 11.90 18.62 14.63
C ILE A 227 12.00 20.14 14.43
N LYS A 228 13.12 20.61 13.91
CA LYS A 228 13.30 22.02 13.54
C LYS A 228 12.89 22.21 12.08
N ILE A 229 11.89 23.05 11.84
CA ILE A 229 11.40 23.34 10.47
C ILE A 229 11.80 24.79 10.11
N TYR A 230 12.50 24.91 8.99
CA TYR A 230 12.92 26.20 8.43
C TYR A 230 12.17 26.43 7.10
N TYR A 231 11.58 27.60 6.98
CA TYR A 231 10.90 28.03 5.76
C TYR A 231 11.51 29.36 5.30
N ARG A 232 12.10 29.36 4.11
CA ARG A 232 12.76 30.52 3.52
C ARG A 232 13.74 31.19 4.50
N GLY A 233 14.55 30.39 5.17
CA GLY A 233 15.58 30.85 6.14
C GLY A 233 15.06 31.05 7.55
N LYS A 234 13.77 31.26 7.78
CA LYS A 234 13.21 31.49 9.12
C LYS A 234 12.81 30.16 9.78
N LYS A 235 13.15 29.99 11.06
CA LYS A 235 12.66 28.88 11.88
C LYS A 235 11.18 29.10 12.17
N ILE A 236 10.34 28.08 11.91
CA ILE A 236 8.89 28.14 12.09
C ILE A 236 8.34 27.00 12.95
N HIS A 237 9.21 26.10 13.43
CA HIS A 237 8.93 25.07 14.42
C HIS A 237 10.23 24.55 15.05
#